data_70f3054a0b4ef8210b002621349137d8
#
_entry.id   70f3054a0b4ef8210b002621349137d8
#
_cell.length_a   1.000
_cell.length_b   1.000
_cell.length_c   1.000
_cell.angle_alpha   90.00
_cell.angle_beta   90.00
_cell.angle_gamma   90.00
#
_symmetry.space_group_name_H-M   'P 1'
#
loop_
_entity.id
_entity.type
_entity.pdbx_description
1 polymer ?
#
loop_
_entity_poly.entity_id
_entity_poly.type
_entity_poly.pdbx_seq_one_letter_code
_entity_poly.pdbx_strand_id
1 'polypeptide(L)'
;LVIVDECQNLNFHELDTIMTRVGQNSKIYFCGDFLQTDLRNPQEQNGIIKFMEILHDMKSFRTIAFKEHDIVRSGLVKEYIISKNKKEYAMNFDSIDKKLRSKIA
;
A
#
# COMPACT_ATOMS: atom_id res chain seq x y z
N LEU A 1 14.00 5.11 -17.95
CA LEU A 1 12.80 5.11 -17.12
C LEU A 1 12.48 3.69 -16.64
N VAL A 2 12.37 3.50 -15.34
CA VAL A 2 12.01 2.22 -14.73
C VAL A 2 10.72 2.43 -13.93
N ILE A 3 9.75 1.54 -14.15
CA ILE A 3 8.49 1.57 -13.37
C ILE A 3 8.37 0.24 -12.65
N VAL A 4 8.30 0.30 -11.32
CA VAL A 4 8.11 -0.88 -10.48
C VAL A 4 6.67 -0.85 -9.98
N ASP A 5 5.82 -1.65 -10.60
CA ASP A 5 4.40 -1.72 -10.26
C ASP A 5 4.17 -2.76 -9.16
N GLU A 6 3.11 -2.54 -8.37
CA GLU A 6 2.74 -3.44 -7.27
C GLU A 6 3.89 -3.66 -6.27
N CYS A 7 4.63 -2.58 -5.96
CA CYS A 7 5.84 -2.69 -5.14
C CYS A 7 5.57 -3.12 -3.70
N GLN A 8 4.32 -3.00 -3.21
CA GLN A 8 3.95 -3.49 -1.88
C GLN A 8 4.06 -5.02 -1.75
N ASN A 9 4.10 -5.73 -2.88
CA ASN A 9 4.24 -7.19 -2.91
C ASN A 9 5.69 -7.66 -2.88
N LEU A 10 6.64 -6.74 -2.97
CA LEU A 10 8.07 -7.06 -2.96
C LEU A 10 8.61 -7.00 -1.52
N ASN A 11 9.54 -7.89 -1.22
CA ASN A 11 10.26 -7.83 0.06
C ASN A 11 11.40 -6.80 -0.01
N PHE A 12 12.00 -6.51 1.13
CA PHE A 12 13.06 -5.51 1.22
C PHE A 12 14.25 -5.85 0.32
N HIS A 13 14.65 -7.12 0.29
CA HIS A 13 15.78 -7.57 -0.53
C HIS A 13 15.53 -7.33 -2.02
N GLU A 14 14.32 -7.59 -2.47
CA GLU A 14 13.94 -7.36 -3.87
C GLU A 14 13.96 -5.87 -4.21
N LEU A 15 13.40 -5.05 -3.34
CA LEU A 15 13.40 -3.58 -3.50
C LEU A 15 14.83 -3.01 -3.50
N ASP A 16 15.64 -3.47 -2.57
CA ASP A 16 17.05 -3.09 -2.46
C ASP A 16 17.82 -3.46 -3.72
N THR A 17 17.60 -4.66 -4.24
CA THR A 17 18.25 -5.13 -5.46
C THR A 17 17.89 -4.26 -6.66
N ILE A 18 16.62 -3.90 -6.80
CA ILE A 18 16.17 -3.01 -7.89
C ILE A 18 16.85 -1.65 -7.77
N MET A 19 16.81 -1.06 -6.57
CA MET A 19 17.38 0.27 -6.34
C MET A 19 18.87 0.32 -6.61
N THR A 20 19.61 -0.69 -6.20
CA THR A 20 21.07 -0.71 -6.35
C THR A 20 21.52 -0.99 -7.76
N ARG A 21 20.60 -1.39 -8.65
CA ARG A 21 20.91 -1.67 -10.07
C ARG A 21 20.45 -0.59 -11.03
N VAL A 22 19.85 0.47 -10.53
CA VAL A 22 19.41 1.58 -11.39
C VAL A 22 20.65 2.30 -11.94
N GLY A 23 20.68 2.47 -13.27
CA GLY A 23 21.80 3.15 -13.92
C GLY A 23 21.76 4.67 -13.72
N GLN A 24 22.89 5.31 -14.04
CA GLN A 24 22.98 6.77 -14.04
C GLN A 24 22.01 7.36 -15.06
N ASN A 25 21.47 8.53 -14.76
CA ASN A 25 20.52 9.27 -15.60
C ASN A 25 19.19 8.53 -15.83
N SER A 26 18.88 7.54 -15.00
CA SER A 26 17.61 6.83 -15.04
C SER A 26 16.62 7.46 -14.06
N LYS A 27 15.35 7.41 -14.42
CA LYS A 27 14.25 7.74 -13.50
C LYS A 27 13.56 6.45 -13.11
N ILE A 28 13.19 6.35 -11.83
CA ILE A 28 12.51 5.18 -11.31
C ILE A 28 11.26 5.62 -10.55
N TYR A 29 10.16 4.91 -10.80
CA TYR A 29 8.89 5.10 -10.12
C TYR A 29 8.50 3.82 -9.41
N PHE A 30 8.25 3.92 -8.11
CA PHE A 30 7.69 2.81 -7.34
C PHE A 30 6.19 3.07 -7.15
N CYS A 31 5.38 2.19 -7.71
CA CYS A 31 3.93 2.29 -7.67
C CYS A 31 3.38 1.16 -6.81
N GLY A 32 2.51 1.49 -5.88
CA GLY A 32 1.94 0.49 -5.01
C GLY A 32 0.74 0.98 -4.23
N ASP A 33 0.02 0.03 -3.64
CA ASP A 33 -1.12 0.30 -2.79
C ASP A 33 -0.88 -0.36 -1.43
N PHE A 34 -0.60 0.45 -0.42
CA PHE A 34 -0.27 -0.05 0.92
C PHE A 34 -1.48 -0.56 1.68
N LEU A 35 -2.69 -0.14 1.29
CA LEU A 35 -3.92 -0.65 1.88
C LEU A 35 -4.22 -2.08 1.49
N GLN A 36 -3.63 -2.55 0.37
CA GLN A 36 -3.76 -3.92 -0.10
C GLN A 36 -2.66 -4.84 0.43
N THR A 37 -1.77 -4.31 1.29
CA THR A 37 -0.72 -5.12 1.89
C THR A 37 -1.34 -6.22 2.74
N ASP A 38 -0.94 -7.47 2.50
CA ASP A 38 -1.48 -8.61 3.25
C ASP A 38 -0.99 -8.56 4.69
N LEU A 39 -1.90 -8.24 5.61
CA LEU A 39 -1.60 -8.15 7.05
C LEU A 39 -1.16 -9.49 7.65
N ARG A 40 -1.33 -10.59 6.90
CA ARG A 40 -0.94 -11.92 7.36
C ARG A 40 0.57 -12.16 7.29
N ASN A 41 1.32 -11.27 6.63
CA ASN A 41 2.76 -11.41 6.52
C ASN A 41 3.47 -10.13 7.00
N PRO A 42 3.67 -9.96 8.33
CA PRO A 42 4.27 -8.76 8.89
C PRO A 42 5.69 -8.47 8.37
N GLN A 43 6.43 -9.52 7.99
CA GLN A 43 7.79 -9.37 7.49
C GLN A 43 7.84 -8.66 6.14
N GLU A 44 6.91 -8.98 5.25
CA GLU A 44 6.81 -8.33 3.95
C GLU A 44 6.36 -6.88 4.08
N GLN A 45 5.41 -6.61 4.98
CA GLN A 45 4.99 -5.26 5.29
C GLN A 45 6.14 -4.41 5.80
N ASN A 46 6.93 -4.96 6.73
CA ASN A 46 8.07 -4.26 7.29
C ASN A 46 9.11 -3.95 6.21
N GLY A 47 9.23 -4.79 5.20
CA GLY A 47 10.14 -4.58 4.09
C GLY A 47 9.80 -3.33 3.28
N ILE A 48 8.55 -3.17 2.87
CA ILE A 48 8.12 -2.00 2.10
C ILE A 48 8.13 -0.73 2.95
N ILE A 49 7.74 -0.82 4.20
CA ILE A 49 7.75 0.33 5.12
C ILE A 49 9.18 0.81 5.33
N LYS A 50 10.10 -0.09 5.62
CA LYS A 50 11.52 0.23 5.78
C LYS A 50 12.09 0.89 4.52
N PHE A 51 11.75 0.34 3.35
CA PHE A 51 12.19 0.89 2.07
C PHE A 51 11.68 2.31 1.87
N MET A 52 10.40 2.56 2.16
CA MET A 52 9.81 3.88 2.03
C MET A 52 10.43 4.89 2.99
N GLU A 53 10.75 4.49 4.20
CA GLU A 53 11.42 5.37 5.17
C GLU A 53 12.79 5.79 4.63
N ILE A 54 13.53 4.88 4.01
CA ILE A 54 14.81 5.19 3.39
C ILE A 54 14.63 6.20 2.25
N LEU A 55 13.67 5.96 1.35
CA LEU A 55 13.39 6.86 0.24
C LEU A 55 12.96 8.24 0.71
N HIS A 56 12.21 8.30 1.81
CA HIS A 56 11.75 9.57 2.37
C HIS A 56 12.92 10.44 2.83
N ASP A 57 14.00 9.82 3.31
CA ASP A 57 15.20 10.55 3.72
C ASP A 57 16.07 11.00 2.54
N MET A 58 15.79 10.51 1.35
CA MET A 58 16.55 10.86 0.15
C MET A 58 15.94 12.08 -0.54
N LYS A 59 16.78 13.07 -0.86
CA LYS A 59 16.34 14.30 -1.53
C LYS A 59 15.87 14.04 -2.97
N SER A 60 16.34 12.97 -3.58
CA SER A 60 16.02 12.61 -4.97
C SER A 60 14.65 11.98 -5.15
N PHE A 61 13.98 11.60 -4.08
CA PHE A 61 12.68 10.95 -4.13
C PHE A 61 11.57 11.83 -3.57
N ARG A 62 10.41 11.73 -4.19
CA ARG A 62 9.19 12.40 -3.73
C ARG A 62 8.07 11.38 -3.69
N THR A 63 7.20 11.51 -2.70
CA THR A 63 6.05 10.64 -2.53
C THR A 63 4.78 11.39 -2.96
N ILE A 64 3.98 10.74 -3.80
CA ILE A 64 2.67 11.25 -4.21
C ILE A 64 1.64 10.24 -3.71
N ALA A 65 0.74 10.68 -2.85
CA ALA A 65 -0.32 9.84 -2.32
C ALA A 65 -1.63 10.19 -3.02
N PHE A 66 -2.22 9.20 -3.71
CA PHE A 66 -3.53 9.35 -4.32
C PHE A 66 -4.62 9.05 -3.30
N LYS A 67 -5.69 9.83 -3.35
CA LYS A 67 -6.86 9.66 -2.49
C LYS A 67 -8.04 9.16 -3.31
N GLU A 68 -9.14 8.81 -2.66
CA GLU A 68 -10.34 8.30 -3.33
C GLU A 68 -10.81 9.21 -4.46
N HIS A 69 -10.74 10.52 -4.29
CA HIS A 69 -11.18 11.47 -5.32
C HIS A 69 -10.25 11.51 -6.55
N ASP A 70 -9.07 10.92 -6.46
CA ASP A 70 -8.13 10.82 -7.58
C ASP A 70 -8.37 9.57 -8.44
N ILE A 71 -9.35 8.75 -8.10
CA ILE A 71 -9.64 7.52 -8.83
C ILE A 71 -10.16 7.87 -10.22
N VAL A 72 -9.37 7.53 -11.25
CA VAL A 72 -9.73 7.74 -12.66
C VAL A 72 -10.22 6.43 -13.23
N ARG A 73 -11.46 6.08 -12.94
CA ARG A 73 -12.10 4.85 -13.41
C ARG A 73 -13.55 5.17 -13.80
N SER A 74 -14.23 4.19 -14.44
CA SER A 74 -15.65 4.37 -14.75
C SER A 74 -16.44 4.61 -13.46
N GLY A 75 -17.57 5.34 -13.58
CA GLY A 75 -18.40 5.64 -12.42
C GLY A 75 -18.82 4.41 -11.63
N LEU A 76 -19.14 3.33 -12.33
CA LEU A 76 -19.54 2.07 -11.72
C LEU A 76 -18.40 1.45 -10.89
N VAL A 77 -17.20 1.39 -11.45
CA VAL A 77 -16.04 0.80 -10.77
C VAL A 77 -15.66 1.64 -9.55
N LYS A 78 -15.67 2.96 -9.69
CA LYS A 78 -15.39 3.87 -8.58
C LYS A 78 -16.39 3.67 -7.44
N GLU A 79 -17.67 3.61 -7.77
CA GLU A 79 -18.75 3.36 -6.81
C GLU A 79 -18.56 2.02 -6.10
N TYR A 80 -18.21 0.98 -6.85
CA TYR A 80 -17.94 -0.34 -6.29
C TYR A 80 -16.79 -0.32 -5.27
N ILE A 81 -15.67 0.31 -5.63
CA ILE A 81 -14.49 0.38 -4.76
C ILE A 81 -14.81 1.11 -3.47
N ILE A 82 -15.49 2.26 -3.56
CA ILE A 82 -15.86 3.05 -2.39
C ILE A 82 -16.82 2.26 -1.49
N SER A 83 -17.82 1.62 -2.08
CA SER A 83 -18.82 0.83 -1.34
C SER A 83 -18.18 -0.39 -0.66
N LYS A 84 -17.28 -1.05 -1.39
CA LYS A 84 -16.52 -2.19 -0.85
C LYS A 84 -15.71 -1.80 0.38
N ASN A 85 -14.99 -0.69 0.31
CA ASN A 85 -14.16 -0.22 1.42
C ASN A 85 -15.01 0.11 2.65
N LYS A 86 -16.17 0.74 2.45
CA LYS A 86 -17.10 1.02 3.56
C LYS A 86 -17.63 -0.26 4.20
N LYS A 87 -17.97 -1.26 3.40
CA LYS A 87 -18.46 -2.54 3.90
C LYS A 87 -17.41 -3.29 4.71
N GLU A 88 -16.19 -3.33 4.21
CA GLU A 88 -15.08 -3.97 4.92
C GLU A 88 -14.82 -3.31 6.27
N TYR A 89 -14.85 -1.99 6.31
CA TYR A 89 -14.69 -1.24 7.55
C TYR A 89 -15.81 -1.55 8.56
N ALA A 90 -17.07 -1.52 8.09
CA ALA A 90 -18.22 -1.79 8.95
C ALA A 90 -18.21 -3.24 9.46
N MET A 91 -17.87 -4.21 8.63
CA MET A 91 -17.77 -5.60 9.02
C MET A 91 -16.71 -5.81 10.11
N ASN A 92 -15.56 -5.19 9.97
CA ASN A 92 -14.49 -5.26 10.97
C ASN A 92 -14.93 -4.66 12.30
N PHE A 93 -15.64 -3.53 12.25
CA PHE A 93 -16.16 -2.86 13.43
C PHE A 93 -17.21 -3.73 14.13
N ASP A 94 -18.15 -4.28 13.38
CA ASP A 94 -19.19 -5.17 13.92
C ASP A 94 -18.60 -6.42 14.55
N SER A 95 -17.58 -6.99 13.92
CA SER A 95 -16.89 -8.16 14.45
C SER A 95 -16.23 -7.86 15.80
N ILE A 96 -15.60 -6.70 15.92
CA ILE A 96 -14.98 -6.25 17.17
C ILE A 96 -16.06 -6.02 18.24
N ASP A 97 -17.15 -5.36 17.88
CA ASP A 97 -18.25 -5.08 18.79
C ASP A 97 -18.89 -6.38 19.32
N LYS A 98 -19.12 -7.36 18.45
CA LYS A 98 -19.62 -8.67 18.84
C LYS A 98 -18.69 -9.38 19.83
N LYS A 99 -17.38 -9.32 19.57
CA LYS A 99 -16.39 -9.91 20.48
C LYS A 99 -16.41 -9.24 21.86
N LEU A 100 -16.55 -7.92 21.90
CA LEU A 100 -16.64 -7.17 23.16
C LEU A 100 -17.91 -7.54 23.91
N ARG A 101 -19.04 -7.62 23.22
CA ARG A 101 -20.33 -7.98 23.83
C ARG A 101 -20.31 -9.40 24.40
N SER A 102 -19.69 -10.34 23.72
CA SER A 102 -19.59 -11.71 24.19
C SER A 102 -18.73 -11.84 25.46
N LYS A 103 -17.79 -10.92 25.68
CA LYS A 103 -16.98 -10.88 26.89
C LYS A 103 -17.71 -10.26 28.08
N ILE A 104 -18.69 -9.42 27.83
CA ILE A 104 -19.48 -8.73 28.89
C ILE A 104 -20.62 -9.61 29.33
N ALA A 105 -21.13 -10.47 28.48
CA ALA A 105 -22.20 -11.40 28.83
C ALA A 105 -21.65 -12.64 29.51
#